data_1b59be754f9c3067d991f1eb0f0921cb
#
_entry.id   1b59be754f9c3067d991f1eb0f0921cb
#
_cell.length_a   1.000
_cell.length_b   1.000
_cell.length_c   1.000
_cell.angle_alpha   90.00
_cell.angle_beta   90.00
_cell.angle_gamma   90.00
#
_symmetry.space_group_name_H-M   'P 1'
#
loop_
_entity.id
_entity.type
_entity.pdbx_description
1 polymer ?
#
loop_
_entity_poly.entity_id
_entity_poly.type
_entity_poly.pdbx_seq_one_letter_code
_entity_poly.pdbx_strand_id
1 'polypeptide(L)'
;MQVMHYFKRLIVSGELKPGEEMPSRRQLANQLKINPNTVQRAFSEMEEQQLLYTEPNKPSKITEDPNVLRQLKKEWLNQAISQFVSAIDPVDISLDDLLALIEEEISTRKKDK
;
A
#
# COMPACT_ATOMS: atom_id res chain seq x y z
N MET A 1 -2.05 2.84 -14.63
CA MET A 1 -2.04 2.29 -13.26
C MET A 1 -0.62 2.28 -12.72
N GLN A 2 -0.47 2.72 -11.49
CA GLN A 2 0.81 2.65 -10.79
C GLN A 2 0.88 1.30 -10.07
N VAL A 3 1.65 0.39 -10.62
CA VAL A 3 1.66 -1.02 -10.15
C VAL A 3 2.19 -1.16 -8.72
N MET A 4 3.30 -0.48 -8.40
CA MET A 4 3.84 -0.51 -7.04
C MET A 4 2.84 0.01 -6.01
N HIS A 5 2.16 1.11 -6.32
CA HIS A 5 1.16 1.68 -5.44
C HIS A 5 0.00 0.70 -5.21
N TYR A 6 -0.42 0.02 -6.27
CA TYR A 6 -1.46 -1.00 -6.20
C TYR A 6 -1.08 -2.12 -5.23
N PHE A 7 0.13 -2.67 -5.35
CA PHE A 7 0.57 -3.75 -4.47
C PHE A 7 0.82 -3.28 -3.04
N LYS A 8 1.39 -2.08 -2.87
CA LYS A 8 1.57 -1.52 -1.53
C LYS A 8 0.23 -1.38 -0.81
N ARG A 9 -0.80 -0.95 -1.53
CA ARG A 9 -2.15 -0.85 -0.96
C ARG A 9 -2.66 -2.21 -0.48
N LEU A 10 -2.47 -3.25 -1.28
CA LEU A 10 -2.89 -4.59 -0.90
C LEU A 10 -2.15 -5.10 0.34
N ILE A 11 -0.87 -4.75 0.46
CA ILE A 11 -0.06 -5.15 1.62
C ILE A 11 -0.51 -4.39 2.87
N VAL A 12 -0.66 -3.08 2.81
CA VAL A 12 -1.03 -2.29 3.99
C VAL A 12 -2.45 -2.58 4.46
N SER A 13 -3.35 -2.99 3.56
CA SER A 13 -4.72 -3.36 3.90
C SER A 13 -4.84 -4.76 4.47
N GLY A 14 -3.79 -5.59 4.33
CA GLY A 14 -3.81 -6.98 4.75
C GLY A 14 -4.43 -7.94 3.74
N GLU A 15 -4.81 -7.45 2.56
CA GLU A 15 -5.31 -8.33 1.48
C GLU A 15 -4.22 -9.25 0.95
N LEU A 16 -2.98 -8.75 0.88
CA LEU A 16 -1.79 -9.58 0.67
C LEU A 16 -1.09 -9.74 2.01
N LYS A 17 -0.98 -10.97 2.47
CA LYS A 17 -0.47 -11.28 3.80
C LYS A 17 1.04 -11.55 3.79
N PRO A 18 1.72 -11.34 4.92
CA PRO A 18 3.14 -11.69 5.02
C PRO A 18 3.37 -13.15 4.64
N GLY A 19 4.38 -13.39 3.81
CA GLY A 19 4.71 -14.73 3.35
C GLY A 19 3.84 -15.27 2.22
N GLU A 20 2.81 -14.54 1.82
CA GLU A 20 1.92 -14.97 0.74
C GLU A 20 2.66 -14.92 -0.60
N GLU A 21 2.43 -15.94 -1.43
CA GLU A 21 3.03 -16.03 -2.75
C GLU A 21 2.37 -15.05 -3.71
N MET A 22 3.20 -14.40 -4.53
CA MET A 22 2.72 -13.53 -5.60
C MET A 22 2.46 -14.36 -6.86
N PRO A 23 1.47 -13.96 -7.67
CA PRO A 23 1.34 -14.55 -9.00
C PRO A 23 2.58 -14.24 -9.83
N SER A 24 2.81 -15.01 -10.90
CA SER A 24 3.95 -14.76 -11.77
C SER A 24 3.81 -13.39 -12.45
N ARG A 25 4.95 -12.84 -12.88
CA ARG A 25 4.97 -11.56 -13.59
C ARG A 25 4.10 -11.59 -14.84
N ARG A 26 4.13 -12.73 -15.58
CA ARG A 26 3.32 -12.91 -16.77
C ARG A 26 1.82 -12.95 -16.45
N GLN A 27 1.45 -13.69 -15.41
CA GLN A 27 0.05 -13.76 -14.98
C GLN A 27 -0.48 -12.39 -14.58
N LEU A 28 0.32 -11.63 -13.84
CA LEU A 28 -0.06 -10.28 -13.43
C LEU A 28 -0.21 -9.34 -14.61
N ALA A 29 0.72 -9.39 -15.56
CA ALA A 29 0.63 -8.56 -16.75
C ALA A 29 -0.66 -8.84 -17.52
N ASN A 30 -1.03 -10.12 -17.64
CA ASN A 30 -2.27 -10.53 -18.30
C ASN A 30 -3.51 -10.09 -17.51
N GLN A 31 -3.51 -10.28 -16.19
CA GLN A 31 -4.64 -9.92 -15.33
C GLN A 31 -4.89 -8.43 -15.31
N LEU A 32 -3.84 -7.65 -15.22
CA LEU A 32 -3.93 -6.19 -15.13
C LEU A 32 -3.95 -5.52 -16.50
N LYS A 33 -3.75 -6.28 -17.56
CA LYS A 33 -3.71 -5.78 -18.96
C LYS A 33 -2.70 -4.66 -19.14
N ILE A 34 -1.49 -4.88 -18.61
CA ILE A 34 -0.39 -3.93 -18.69
C ILE A 34 0.84 -4.60 -19.28
N ASN A 35 1.80 -3.76 -19.65
CA ASN A 35 3.06 -4.23 -20.24
C ASN A 35 3.85 -5.08 -19.25
N PRO A 36 4.29 -6.30 -19.64
CA PRO A 36 5.11 -7.14 -18.78
C PRO A 36 6.36 -6.46 -18.24
N ASN A 37 6.96 -5.55 -19.00
CA ASN A 37 8.14 -4.81 -18.55
C ASN A 37 7.81 -3.88 -17.36
N THR A 38 6.60 -3.33 -17.35
CA THR A 38 6.12 -2.51 -16.22
C THR A 38 5.98 -3.34 -14.97
N VAL A 39 5.44 -4.55 -15.08
CA VAL A 39 5.33 -5.48 -13.96
C VAL A 39 6.71 -5.89 -13.47
N GLN A 40 7.62 -6.22 -14.38
CA GLN A 40 8.99 -6.60 -14.03
C GLN A 40 9.71 -5.49 -13.25
N ARG A 41 9.56 -4.25 -13.70
CA ARG A 41 10.16 -3.10 -13.01
C ARG A 41 9.59 -2.94 -11.61
N ALA A 42 8.27 -3.08 -11.47
CA ALA A 42 7.63 -2.97 -10.15
C ALA A 42 8.12 -4.06 -9.20
N PHE A 43 8.23 -5.31 -9.68
CA PHE A 43 8.76 -6.40 -8.87
C PHE A 43 10.19 -6.12 -8.42
N SER A 44 11.05 -5.64 -9.34
CA SER A 44 12.44 -5.31 -9.00
C SER A 44 12.52 -4.21 -7.95
N GLU A 45 11.70 -3.17 -8.07
CA GLU A 45 11.68 -2.09 -7.09
C GLU A 45 11.18 -2.57 -5.74
N MET A 46 10.18 -3.44 -5.72
CA MET A 46 9.67 -4.00 -4.47
C MET A 46 10.70 -4.91 -3.80
N GLU A 47 11.49 -5.66 -4.59
CA GLU A 47 12.59 -6.45 -4.05
C GLU A 47 13.67 -5.57 -3.45
N GLU A 48 14.01 -4.46 -4.12
CA GLU A 48 14.98 -3.49 -3.59
C GLU A 48 14.52 -2.89 -2.26
N GLN A 49 13.22 -2.64 -2.13
CA GLN A 49 12.64 -2.12 -0.89
C GLN A 49 12.37 -3.22 0.14
N GLN A 50 12.75 -4.46 -0.17
CA GLN A 50 12.57 -5.62 0.70
C GLN A 50 11.10 -5.99 0.98
N LEU A 51 10.19 -5.52 0.13
CA LEU A 51 8.77 -5.87 0.23
C LEU A 51 8.48 -7.25 -0.32
N LEU A 52 9.29 -7.69 -1.28
CA LEU A 52 9.24 -9.02 -1.86
C LEU A 52 10.59 -9.71 -1.70
N TYR A 53 10.56 -11.02 -1.58
CA TYR A 53 11.76 -11.84 -1.71
C TYR A 53 11.47 -13.01 -2.64
N THR A 54 12.51 -13.40 -3.40
CA THR A 54 12.39 -14.47 -4.40
C THR A 54 13.53 -15.44 -4.23
N GLU A 55 13.21 -16.70 -3.93
CA GLU A 55 14.18 -17.79 -3.93
C GLU A 55 14.28 -18.37 -5.35
N PRO A 56 15.43 -18.96 -5.73
CA PRO A 56 15.57 -19.56 -7.05
C PRO A 56 14.49 -20.60 -7.34
N ASN A 57 13.88 -20.49 -8.51
CA ASN A 57 12.84 -21.42 -9.00
C ASN A 57 11.58 -21.46 -8.15
N LYS A 58 11.31 -20.40 -7.39
CA LYS A 58 10.10 -20.30 -6.57
C LYS A 58 9.41 -18.96 -6.83
N PRO A 59 8.09 -18.90 -6.61
CA PRO A 59 7.37 -17.62 -6.72
C PRO A 59 7.89 -16.59 -5.71
N SER A 60 7.81 -15.32 -6.08
CA SER A 60 8.09 -14.24 -5.13
C SER A 60 7.06 -14.25 -4.01
N LYS A 61 7.49 -13.89 -2.82
CA LYS A 61 6.65 -13.85 -1.62
C LYS A 61 6.71 -12.48 -0.98
N ILE A 62 5.61 -12.11 -0.32
CA ILE A 62 5.55 -10.88 0.48
C ILE A 62 6.45 -11.06 1.71
N THR A 63 7.20 -10.03 2.06
CA THR A 63 8.08 -10.05 3.22
C THR A 63 7.32 -10.42 4.50
N GLU A 64 8.01 -11.13 5.40
CA GLU A 64 7.51 -11.42 6.73
C GLU A 64 8.17 -10.54 7.79
N ASP A 65 9.09 -9.66 7.38
CA ASP A 65 9.81 -8.78 8.30
C ASP A 65 8.86 -7.71 8.85
N PRO A 66 8.55 -7.74 10.17
CA PRO A 66 7.62 -6.78 10.75
C PRO A 66 8.12 -5.34 10.69
N ASN A 67 9.43 -5.13 10.66
CA ASN A 67 10.00 -3.80 10.54
C ASN A 67 9.74 -3.18 9.17
N VAL A 68 9.89 -3.99 8.11
CA VAL A 68 9.60 -3.54 6.75
C VAL A 68 8.13 -3.21 6.59
N LEU A 69 7.25 -4.07 7.10
CA LEU A 69 5.80 -3.87 7.02
C LEU A 69 5.35 -2.64 7.82
N ARG A 70 5.93 -2.44 9.01
CA ARG A 70 5.62 -1.26 9.83
C ARG A 70 6.05 0.03 9.14
N GLN A 71 7.24 0.02 8.53
CA GLN A 71 7.74 1.17 7.80
C GLN A 71 6.86 1.49 6.59
N LEU A 72 6.41 0.48 5.87
CA LEU A 72 5.51 0.68 4.73
C LEU A 72 4.19 1.34 5.16
N LYS A 73 3.60 0.85 6.25
CA LYS A 73 2.36 1.44 6.80
C LYS A 73 2.57 2.89 7.21
N LYS A 74 3.71 3.18 7.85
CA LYS A 74 4.03 4.54 8.29
C LYS A 74 4.16 5.47 7.10
N GLU A 75 4.88 5.06 6.07
CA GLU A 75 5.04 5.86 4.85
C GLU A 75 3.71 6.11 4.15
N TRP A 76 2.86 5.08 4.07
CA TRP A 76 1.53 5.19 3.46
C TRP A 76 0.69 6.22 4.21
N LEU A 77 0.64 6.12 5.54
CA LEU A 77 -0.14 7.02 6.38
C LEU A 77 0.41 8.44 6.35
N ASN A 78 1.74 8.60 6.39
CA ASN A 78 2.36 9.93 6.34
C ASN A 78 2.04 10.64 5.03
N GLN A 79 2.03 9.92 3.92
CA GLN A 79 1.69 10.50 2.63
C GLN A 79 0.23 10.94 2.59
N ALA A 80 -0.69 10.11 3.08
CA ALA A 80 -2.11 10.44 3.15
C ALA A 80 -2.37 11.63 4.07
N ILE A 81 -1.69 11.65 5.23
CA ILE A 81 -1.82 12.75 6.20
C ILE A 81 -1.30 14.05 5.60
N SER A 82 -0.17 14.00 4.88
CA SER A 82 0.39 15.19 4.24
C SER A 82 -0.58 15.79 3.22
N GLN A 83 -1.20 14.96 2.41
CA GLN A 83 -2.22 15.40 1.44
C GLN A 83 -3.43 15.99 2.14
N PHE A 84 -3.89 15.33 3.20
CA PHE A 84 -5.02 15.81 4.00
C PHE A 84 -4.74 17.16 4.64
N VAL A 85 -3.58 17.31 5.28
CA VAL A 85 -3.19 18.56 5.93
C VAL A 85 -3.10 19.69 4.91
N SER A 86 -2.54 19.43 3.73
CA SER A 86 -2.48 20.43 2.66
C SER A 86 -3.88 20.87 2.22
N ALA A 87 -4.82 19.92 2.15
CA ALA A 87 -6.18 20.21 1.71
C ALA A 87 -6.94 21.08 2.71
N ILE A 88 -6.71 20.90 4.01
CA ILE A 88 -7.41 21.64 5.05
C ILE A 88 -6.69 22.92 5.47
N ASP A 89 -5.47 23.14 5.03
CA ASP A 89 -4.65 24.27 5.44
C ASP A 89 -5.35 25.62 5.30
N PRO A 90 -6.12 25.90 4.22
CA PRO A 90 -6.83 27.17 4.09
C PRO A 90 -8.03 27.33 5.02
N VAL A 91 -8.46 26.28 5.70
CA VAL A 91 -9.70 26.28 6.49
C VAL A 91 -9.39 26.73 7.92
N ASP A 92 -10.13 27.72 8.40
CA ASP A 92 -10.02 28.19 9.77
C ASP A 92 -10.85 27.29 10.68
N ILE A 93 -10.19 26.33 11.32
CA ILE A 93 -10.83 25.37 12.21
C ILE A 93 -9.88 25.00 13.34
N SER A 94 -10.43 24.81 14.55
CA SER A 94 -9.64 24.34 15.69
C SER A 94 -9.26 22.86 15.52
N LEU A 95 -8.15 22.47 16.15
CA LEU A 95 -7.74 21.08 16.13
C LEU A 95 -8.79 20.16 16.74
N ASP A 96 -9.41 20.59 17.84
CA ASP A 96 -10.43 19.78 18.50
C ASP A 96 -11.64 19.51 17.61
N ASP A 97 -12.10 20.54 16.89
CA ASP A 97 -13.21 20.38 15.94
C ASP A 97 -12.82 19.50 14.76
N LEU A 98 -11.59 19.65 14.27
CA LEU A 98 -11.07 18.82 13.18
C LEU A 98 -11.00 17.36 13.60
N LEU A 99 -10.48 17.08 14.79
CA LEU A 99 -10.39 15.71 15.30
C LEU A 99 -11.78 15.07 15.45
N ALA A 100 -12.77 15.86 15.89
CA ALA A 100 -14.15 15.37 16.01
C ALA A 100 -14.70 14.96 14.64
N LEU A 101 -14.44 15.75 13.60
CA LEU A 101 -14.89 15.43 12.24
C LEU A 101 -14.19 14.17 11.72
N ILE A 102 -12.92 14.01 12.00
CA ILE A 102 -12.16 12.81 11.61
C ILE A 102 -12.74 11.57 12.27
N GLU A 103 -12.99 11.63 13.58
CA GLU A 103 -13.57 10.52 14.32
C GLU A 103 -14.94 10.14 13.80
N GLU A 104 -15.77 11.11 13.47
CA GLU A 104 -17.10 10.89 12.89
C GLU A 104 -17.01 10.16 11.56
N GLU A 105 -16.11 10.60 10.68
CA GLU A 105 -15.92 9.99 9.37
C GLU A 105 -15.42 8.53 9.49
N ILE A 106 -14.46 8.30 10.36
CA ILE A 106 -13.92 6.95 10.60
C ILE A 106 -15.00 6.02 11.15
N SER A 107 -15.79 6.51 12.11
CA SER A 107 -16.89 5.73 12.71
C SER A 107 -17.96 5.38 11.68
N THR A 108 -18.29 6.31 10.82
CA THR A 108 -19.28 6.09 9.76
C THR A 108 -18.81 5.02 8.78
N ARG A 109 -17.55 5.07 8.38
CA ARG A 109 -16.99 4.08 7.46
C ARG A 109 -16.90 2.69 8.07
N LYS A 110 -16.61 2.59 9.37
CA LYS A 110 -16.57 1.29 10.07
C LYS A 110 -17.94 0.64 10.14
N LYS A 111 -19.01 1.44 10.26
CA LYS A 111 -20.38 0.91 10.29
C LYS A 111 -20.82 0.35 8.93
N ASP A 112 -20.24 0.82 7.84
CA ASP A 112 -20.58 0.41 6.49
C ASP A 112 -19.88 -0.89 6.06
N LYS A 113 -19.00 -1.43 6.90
CA LYS A 113 -18.26 -2.67 6.60
C LYS A 113 -18.90 -3.89 7.22
#